data_b9bcc423a5b67b075ab21e8db57c9424
#
_entry.id   b9bcc423a5b67b075ab21e8db57c9424
#
_cell.length_a   1.000
_cell.length_b   1.000
_cell.length_c   1.000
_cell.angle_alpha   90.00
_cell.angle_beta   90.00
_cell.angle_gamma   90.00
#
_symmetry.space_group_name_H-M   'P 1'
#
loop_
_entity.id
_entity.type
_entity.pdbx_description
1 polymer ?
#
loop_
_entity_poly.entity_id
_entity_poly.type
_entity_poly.pdbx_seq_one_letter_code
_entity_poly.pdbx_strand_id
1 'polypeptide(L)'
;MTSCTITSAPGKVLVTGGYLVLEQAFWGCVVSTSSRFYTIIQAQSKPNHISVHSPQFEQADWTYVVTDDFKLKAVTLDSANKFVETALSFTLQLMVEKQGVGKVQEVLKTGLDITIVGDNDFYSQRPQLQAKNLSNTAEALASLDPFCSTHATLATVHKTGLGSSAALITSLVAGLLLHFGMVEDVTSEMSKRWIHNVAQFIHCFAQGKVGSGFDVSSAVWGSHLYKRFNPAILKPIMDEQVDSKLLLDTLHVDNTEWDNQVVPFNLPPGFDLVLADIDAGSHTPTLVSKVLNWKKTKPEEASLLWTELNECNSKVEARFRNLIRLSEQSPEEYKSTIELCSSRLFYQWSSAEGQVAVELLDLHDEFDRVRSLLRKMGELSDVPIEPKEQTQLLEACMQVPGVVMAGVPGAGGYDAIFCIVISERAKRDVRALWKSWKELSVGPLLSEADSNGITSPQTNQIPGLSRFIL
;
A
#
# COMPACT_ATOMS: atom_id res chain seq x y z
N MET A 1 2.55 1.45 34.87
CA MET A 1 2.65 2.11 33.56
C MET A 1 1.50 1.58 32.74
N THR A 2 0.61 2.43 32.27
CA THR A 2 -0.45 2.05 31.34
C THR A 2 0.22 1.49 30.08
N SER A 3 -0.05 0.24 29.72
CA SER A 3 0.54 -0.38 28.55
C SER A 3 0.01 0.35 27.29
N CYS A 4 0.88 1.06 26.60
CA CYS A 4 0.61 1.66 25.31
C CYS A 4 1.08 0.69 24.22
N THR A 5 0.17 0.29 23.32
CA THR A 5 0.48 -0.55 22.17
C THR A 5 0.53 0.32 20.92
N ILE A 6 1.64 0.27 20.20
CA ILE A 6 1.80 1.02 18.95
C ILE A 6 2.15 0.04 17.85
N THR A 7 1.43 0.12 16.75
CA THR A 7 1.70 -0.66 15.54
C THR A 7 1.69 0.24 14.31
N SER A 8 2.46 -0.13 13.28
CA SER A 8 2.47 0.64 12.06
C SER A 8 2.61 -0.24 10.81
N ALA A 9 1.87 0.10 9.77
CA ALA A 9 1.85 -0.61 8.50
C ALA A 9 2.11 0.34 7.32
N PRO A 10 2.94 -0.04 6.34
CA PRO A 10 3.33 0.81 5.22
C PRO A 10 2.24 0.94 4.15
N GLY A 11 2.36 2.00 3.36
CA GLY A 11 1.75 2.09 2.04
C GLY A 11 2.44 1.19 1.02
N LYS A 12 1.97 1.24 -0.23
CA LYS A 12 2.46 0.36 -1.30
C LYS A 12 2.41 1.01 -2.69
N VAL A 13 3.25 0.48 -3.59
CA VAL A 13 3.21 0.71 -5.03
C VAL A 13 3.25 -0.64 -5.72
N LEU A 14 2.29 -0.94 -6.59
CA LEU A 14 2.36 -2.11 -7.47
C LEU A 14 3.08 -1.69 -8.74
N VAL A 15 4.34 -2.11 -8.88
CA VAL A 15 5.22 -1.72 -10.00
C VAL A 15 4.89 -2.51 -11.27
N THR A 16 4.71 -3.84 -11.13
CA THR A 16 4.25 -4.71 -12.22
C THR A 16 3.15 -5.64 -11.75
N GLY A 17 2.36 -6.18 -12.67
CA GLY A 17 1.27 -7.10 -12.35
C GLY A 17 -0.09 -6.41 -12.21
N GLY A 18 -0.22 -5.14 -12.59
CA GLY A 18 -1.51 -4.44 -12.61
C GLY A 18 -2.59 -5.27 -13.33
N TYR A 19 -3.77 -5.41 -12.74
CA TYR A 19 -4.87 -6.31 -13.12
C TYR A 19 -4.56 -7.82 -13.00
N LEU A 20 -3.37 -8.27 -13.40
CA LEU A 20 -2.99 -9.68 -13.39
C LEU A 20 -3.02 -10.29 -11.98
N VAL A 21 -2.65 -9.51 -10.95
CA VAL A 21 -2.72 -9.91 -9.52
C VAL A 21 -4.13 -10.24 -9.02
N LEU A 22 -5.16 -10.04 -9.85
CA LEU A 22 -6.52 -10.49 -9.57
C LEU A 22 -6.68 -12.00 -9.76
N GLU A 23 -5.73 -12.68 -10.39
CA GLU A 23 -5.73 -14.12 -10.63
C GLU A 23 -4.53 -14.80 -10.00
N GLN A 24 -4.76 -16.00 -9.46
CA GLN A 24 -3.74 -16.80 -8.80
C GLN A 24 -2.60 -17.26 -9.73
N ALA A 25 -2.83 -17.27 -11.04
CA ALA A 25 -1.82 -17.70 -12.01
C ALA A 25 -0.63 -16.76 -12.11
N PHE A 26 -0.81 -15.46 -11.77
CA PHE A 26 0.13 -14.41 -12.09
C PHE A 26 0.78 -13.79 -10.86
N TRP A 27 1.99 -13.30 -11.03
CA TRP A 27 2.75 -12.58 -10.04
C TRP A 27 2.62 -11.07 -10.20
N GLY A 28 2.78 -10.34 -9.08
CA GLY A 28 2.96 -8.89 -9.08
C GLY A 28 4.16 -8.50 -8.26
N CYS A 29 4.87 -7.45 -8.69
CA CYS A 29 5.96 -6.83 -7.93
C CYS A 29 5.41 -5.66 -7.12
N VAL A 30 5.41 -5.81 -5.81
CA VAL A 30 4.91 -4.81 -4.85
C VAL A 30 6.07 -4.22 -4.10
N VAL A 31 6.18 -2.89 -4.12
CA VAL A 31 7.14 -2.12 -3.32
C VAL A 31 6.37 -1.41 -2.22
N SER A 32 6.70 -1.70 -0.97
CA SER A 32 6.18 -0.94 0.17
C SER A 32 6.87 0.41 0.28
N THR A 33 6.22 1.34 0.94
CA THR A 33 6.69 2.72 1.05
C THR A 33 7.05 3.10 2.48
N SER A 34 7.88 4.13 2.62
CA SER A 34 8.25 4.68 3.93
C SER A 34 7.07 5.36 4.64
N SER A 35 6.03 5.77 3.91
CA SER A 35 4.80 6.31 4.49
C SER A 35 3.97 5.21 5.13
N ARG A 36 3.53 5.43 6.38
CA ARG A 36 2.90 4.42 7.23
C ARG A 36 1.63 4.94 7.90
N PHE A 37 0.71 4.03 8.20
CA PHE A 37 -0.34 4.24 9.16
C PHE A 37 0.10 3.74 10.53
N TYR A 38 -0.26 4.47 11.56
CA TYR A 38 0.02 4.16 12.95
C TYR A 38 -1.28 4.00 13.72
N THR A 39 -1.35 2.95 14.53
CA THR A 39 -2.41 2.73 15.50
C THR A 39 -1.81 2.74 16.89
N ILE A 40 -2.35 3.57 17.76
CA ILE A 40 -1.98 3.72 19.17
C ILE A 40 -3.16 3.25 20.00
N ILE A 41 -2.97 2.26 20.88
CA ILE A 41 -4.01 1.74 21.77
C ILE A 41 -3.55 1.95 23.22
N GLN A 42 -4.38 2.63 23.98
CA GLN A 42 -4.16 2.92 25.39
C GLN A 42 -5.39 2.53 26.22
N ALA A 43 -5.18 2.29 27.51
CA ALA A 43 -6.29 2.13 28.43
C ALA A 43 -6.97 3.48 28.68
N GLN A 44 -8.29 3.47 28.78
CA GLN A 44 -9.08 4.62 29.28
C GLN A 44 -9.80 4.29 30.59
N SER A 45 -10.55 5.23 31.16
CA SER A 45 -11.24 5.05 32.47
C SER A 45 -12.69 4.57 32.37
N LYS A 46 -13.15 4.15 31.16
CA LYS A 46 -14.55 3.73 30.93
C LYS A 46 -14.61 2.26 30.55
N PRO A 47 -14.98 1.33 31.46
CA PRO A 47 -15.10 -0.09 31.13
C PRO A 47 -16.00 -0.34 29.93
N ASN A 48 -15.63 -1.34 29.11
CA ASN A 48 -16.37 -1.78 27.93
C ASN A 48 -16.60 -0.68 26.86
N HIS A 49 -15.93 0.46 26.96
CA HIS A 49 -15.96 1.49 25.92
C HIS A 49 -14.71 1.43 25.05
N ILE A 50 -14.90 1.67 23.77
CA ILE A 50 -13.83 1.83 22.79
C ILE A 50 -14.03 3.20 22.13
N SER A 51 -13.12 4.13 22.39
CA SER A 51 -13.04 5.41 21.69
C SER A 51 -12.03 5.30 20.58
N VAL A 52 -12.36 5.78 19.39
CA VAL A 52 -11.46 5.79 18.23
C VAL A 52 -11.37 7.21 17.69
N HIS A 53 -10.14 7.69 17.53
CA HIS A 53 -9.82 9.03 17.08
C HIS A 53 -8.97 9.00 15.81
N SER A 54 -9.36 9.77 14.80
CA SER A 54 -8.58 10.00 13.59
C SER A 54 -8.35 11.50 13.39
N PRO A 55 -7.49 12.13 14.21
CA PRO A 55 -7.42 13.59 14.41
C PRO A 55 -6.99 14.39 13.17
N GLN A 56 -6.59 13.72 12.10
CA GLN A 56 -6.27 14.34 10.81
C GLN A 56 -7.52 14.70 10.00
N PHE A 57 -8.70 14.19 10.38
CA PHE A 57 -9.94 14.38 9.64
C PHE A 57 -10.99 15.09 10.48
N GLU A 58 -11.87 15.79 9.80
CA GLU A 58 -13.06 16.35 10.42
C GLU A 58 -14.09 15.25 10.69
N GLN A 59 -14.78 15.33 11.82
CA GLN A 59 -15.85 14.39 12.24
C GLN A 59 -15.38 12.91 12.29
N ALA A 60 -14.14 12.69 12.72
CA ALA A 60 -13.54 11.36 12.75
C ALA A 60 -13.23 10.87 14.17
N ASP A 61 -14.21 11.04 15.07
CA ASP A 61 -14.24 10.53 16.43
C ASP A 61 -15.44 9.60 16.61
N TRP A 62 -15.19 8.36 17.01
CA TRP A 62 -16.21 7.33 17.18
C TRP A 62 -16.12 6.73 18.57
N THR A 63 -17.28 6.48 19.18
CA THR A 63 -17.36 5.78 20.46
C THR A 63 -18.28 4.58 20.34
N TYR A 64 -17.80 3.46 20.83
CA TYR A 64 -18.52 2.19 20.85
C TYR A 64 -18.60 1.65 22.28
N VAL A 65 -19.66 0.89 22.55
CA VAL A 65 -19.81 0.09 23.77
C VAL A 65 -19.81 -1.39 23.37
N VAL A 66 -18.99 -2.18 24.04
CA VAL A 66 -19.00 -3.63 23.91
C VAL A 66 -20.06 -4.16 24.86
N THR A 67 -21.07 -4.84 24.33
CA THR A 67 -22.18 -5.43 25.09
C THR A 67 -21.75 -6.73 25.78
N ASP A 68 -22.58 -7.26 26.67
CA ASP A 68 -22.29 -8.48 27.43
C ASP A 68 -22.13 -9.71 26.51
N ASP A 69 -22.73 -9.72 25.32
CA ASP A 69 -22.54 -10.73 24.27
C ASP A 69 -21.41 -10.39 23.29
N PHE A 70 -20.52 -9.46 23.67
CA PHE A 70 -19.35 -9.02 22.92
C PHE A 70 -19.63 -8.42 21.54
N LYS A 71 -20.84 -7.89 21.33
CA LYS A 71 -21.15 -7.13 20.12
C LYS A 71 -20.80 -5.65 20.31
N LEU A 72 -20.42 -5.04 19.20
CA LEU A 72 -20.10 -3.63 19.16
C LEU A 72 -21.39 -2.82 18.94
N LYS A 73 -21.65 -1.82 19.79
CA LYS A 73 -22.76 -0.89 19.65
C LYS A 73 -22.21 0.53 19.53
N ALA A 74 -22.46 1.19 18.41
CA ALA A 74 -22.10 2.60 18.25
C ALA A 74 -22.90 3.50 19.20
N VAL A 75 -22.22 4.42 19.86
CA VAL A 75 -22.81 5.45 20.72
C VAL A 75 -23.03 6.74 19.92
N THR A 76 -22.07 7.08 19.04
CA THR A 76 -22.15 8.21 18.11
C THR A 76 -22.68 7.71 16.76
N LEU A 77 -23.78 8.30 16.30
CA LEU A 77 -24.46 7.85 15.06
C LEU A 77 -24.16 8.71 13.84
N ASP A 78 -23.54 9.88 14.02
CA ASP A 78 -23.45 10.90 12.97
C ASP A 78 -22.34 10.67 11.93
N SER A 79 -21.39 9.79 12.21
CA SER A 79 -20.36 9.39 11.25
C SER A 79 -19.92 7.95 11.53
N ALA A 80 -20.08 7.05 10.59
CA ALA A 80 -19.60 5.67 10.70
C ALA A 80 -18.36 5.47 9.80
N ASN A 81 -17.29 4.91 10.35
CA ASN A 81 -16.19 4.41 9.55
C ASN A 81 -16.30 2.88 9.46
N LYS A 82 -16.83 2.41 8.33
CA LYS A 82 -17.07 0.99 8.09
C LYS A 82 -15.79 0.14 8.26
N PHE A 83 -14.62 0.66 7.91
CA PHE A 83 -13.35 -0.06 8.07
C PHE A 83 -13.00 -0.25 9.55
N VAL A 84 -13.14 0.79 10.36
CA VAL A 84 -12.88 0.73 11.80
C VAL A 84 -13.89 -0.18 12.52
N GLU A 85 -15.18 0.01 12.24
CA GLU A 85 -16.24 -0.78 12.85
C GLU A 85 -16.12 -2.27 12.52
N THR A 86 -15.86 -2.60 11.26
CA THR A 86 -15.62 -3.98 10.82
C THR A 86 -14.39 -4.57 11.52
N ALA A 87 -13.29 -3.81 11.61
CA ALA A 87 -12.07 -4.26 12.28
C ALA A 87 -12.30 -4.56 13.76
N LEU A 88 -12.95 -3.65 14.47
CA LEU A 88 -13.27 -3.83 15.89
C LEU A 88 -14.20 -5.03 16.12
N SER A 89 -15.29 -5.11 15.35
CA SER A 89 -16.34 -6.12 15.52
C SER A 89 -15.79 -7.54 15.31
N PHE A 90 -15.18 -7.80 14.16
CA PHE A 90 -14.70 -9.16 13.84
C PHE A 90 -13.43 -9.54 14.60
N THR A 91 -12.57 -8.59 14.94
CA THR A 91 -11.41 -8.89 15.78
C THR A 91 -11.84 -9.24 17.21
N LEU A 92 -12.81 -8.53 17.79
CA LEU A 92 -13.39 -8.90 19.10
C LEU A 92 -14.02 -10.29 19.07
N GLN A 93 -14.86 -10.58 18.07
CA GLN A 93 -15.47 -11.89 17.88
C GLN A 93 -14.43 -13.01 17.81
N LEU A 94 -13.39 -12.81 17.02
CA LEU A 94 -12.27 -13.75 16.87
C LEU A 94 -11.52 -13.96 18.18
N MET A 95 -11.24 -12.88 18.94
CA MET A 95 -10.52 -12.97 20.21
C MET A 95 -11.34 -13.71 21.28
N VAL A 96 -12.66 -13.47 21.35
CA VAL A 96 -13.55 -14.19 22.26
C VAL A 96 -13.55 -15.69 21.97
N GLU A 97 -13.65 -16.07 20.69
CA GLU A 97 -13.64 -17.48 20.26
C GLU A 97 -12.29 -18.15 20.54
N LYS A 98 -11.18 -17.46 20.24
CA LYS A 98 -9.81 -18.02 20.36
C LYS A 98 -9.30 -18.05 21.79
N GLN A 99 -9.55 -17.02 22.60
CA GLN A 99 -8.93 -16.85 23.92
C GLN A 99 -9.89 -17.02 25.08
N GLY A 100 -11.20 -17.00 24.80
CA GLY A 100 -12.27 -17.06 25.79
C GLY A 100 -12.67 -15.72 26.37
N VAL A 101 -13.90 -15.65 26.84
CA VAL A 101 -14.58 -14.48 27.39
C VAL A 101 -13.77 -13.77 28.47
N GLY A 102 -13.22 -14.54 29.44
CA GLY A 102 -12.55 -13.94 30.61
C GLY A 102 -11.31 -13.10 30.26
N LYS A 103 -10.53 -13.52 29.25
CA LYS A 103 -9.34 -12.79 28.84
C LYS A 103 -9.70 -11.47 28.12
N VAL A 104 -10.73 -11.51 27.30
CA VAL A 104 -11.20 -10.31 26.59
C VAL A 104 -11.82 -9.31 27.56
N GLN A 105 -12.61 -9.80 28.53
CA GLN A 105 -13.18 -8.96 29.60
C GLN A 105 -12.10 -8.27 30.44
N GLU A 106 -11.00 -8.96 30.75
CA GLU A 106 -9.89 -8.39 31.52
C GLU A 106 -9.31 -7.15 30.83
N VAL A 107 -9.08 -7.21 29.50
CA VAL A 107 -8.58 -6.08 28.71
C VAL A 107 -9.62 -4.94 28.66
N LEU A 108 -10.90 -5.27 28.53
CA LEU A 108 -11.98 -4.29 28.45
C LEU A 108 -12.37 -3.64 29.79
N LYS A 109 -11.86 -4.11 30.93
CA LYS A 109 -12.14 -3.50 32.24
C LYS A 109 -11.80 -2.02 32.33
N THR A 110 -10.76 -1.59 31.63
CA THR A 110 -10.37 -0.18 31.57
C THR A 110 -10.97 0.53 30.38
N GLY A 111 -11.48 -0.22 29.39
CA GLY A 111 -11.82 0.31 28.07
C GLY A 111 -10.59 0.67 27.22
N LEU A 112 -10.80 1.04 25.97
CA LEU A 112 -9.74 1.33 25.01
C LEU A 112 -9.89 2.73 24.43
N ASP A 113 -8.78 3.45 24.38
CA ASP A 113 -8.61 4.66 23.58
C ASP A 113 -7.68 4.33 22.41
N ILE A 114 -8.17 4.50 21.17
CA ILE A 114 -7.47 4.12 19.95
C ILE A 114 -7.29 5.37 19.10
N THR A 115 -6.05 5.76 18.84
CA THR A 115 -5.75 6.82 17.87
C THR A 115 -5.16 6.22 16.59
N ILE A 116 -5.69 6.64 15.44
CA ILE A 116 -5.24 6.21 14.11
C ILE A 116 -4.77 7.44 13.34
N VAL A 117 -3.51 7.44 12.92
CA VAL A 117 -2.92 8.50 12.09
C VAL A 117 -2.11 7.92 10.94
N GLY A 118 -2.08 8.62 9.81
CA GLY A 118 -1.27 8.26 8.65
C GLY A 118 -0.27 9.35 8.30
N ASP A 119 0.87 8.97 7.76
CA ASP A 119 1.82 9.94 7.21
C ASP A 119 1.16 10.81 6.13
N ASN A 120 1.64 12.03 5.99
CA ASN A 120 1.03 13.05 5.14
C ASN A 120 0.84 12.60 3.69
N ASP A 121 1.74 11.77 3.16
CA ASP A 121 1.70 11.32 1.76
C ASP A 121 0.51 10.44 1.38
N PHE A 122 -0.24 9.91 2.34
CA PHE A 122 -1.47 9.18 2.01
C PHE A 122 -2.59 10.06 1.48
N TYR A 123 -2.48 11.37 1.73
CA TYR A 123 -3.49 12.36 1.36
C TYR A 123 -2.84 13.58 0.73
N SER A 124 -3.50 14.16 -0.26
CA SER A 124 -2.98 15.37 -0.92
C SER A 124 -2.81 16.49 0.08
N GLN A 125 -1.61 17.06 0.12
CA GLN A 125 -1.24 18.18 1.01
C GLN A 125 -1.41 19.55 0.34
N ARG A 126 -2.04 19.60 -0.84
CA ARG A 126 -2.29 20.85 -1.58
C ARG A 126 -3.03 21.91 -0.74
N PRO A 127 -4.10 21.56 0.01
CA PRO A 127 -4.79 22.54 0.86
C PRO A 127 -3.88 23.16 1.92
N GLN A 128 -3.01 22.37 2.57
CA GLN A 128 -2.08 22.82 3.59
C GLN A 128 -0.99 23.75 3.01
N LEU A 129 -0.46 23.37 1.85
CA LEU A 129 0.51 24.20 1.13
C LEU A 129 -0.11 25.52 0.69
N GLN A 130 -1.33 25.49 0.15
CA GLN A 130 -2.06 26.67 -0.25
C GLN A 130 -2.35 27.61 0.93
N ALA A 131 -2.79 27.06 2.06
CA ALA A 131 -3.03 27.87 3.29
C ALA A 131 -1.76 28.56 3.80
N LYS A 132 -0.59 27.99 3.55
CA LYS A 132 0.72 28.56 3.90
C LYS A 132 1.36 29.38 2.77
N ASN A 133 0.68 29.56 1.63
CA ASN A 133 1.23 30.21 0.41
C ASN A 133 2.52 29.55 -0.09
N LEU A 134 2.64 28.24 0.02
CA LEU A 134 3.77 27.44 -0.43
C LEU A 134 3.48 26.79 -1.77
N SER A 135 4.51 26.67 -2.60
CA SER A 135 4.45 25.89 -3.85
C SER A 135 4.44 24.40 -3.54
N ASN A 136 3.81 23.59 -4.40
CA ASN A 136 3.80 22.12 -4.26
C ASN A 136 5.16 21.53 -4.68
N THR A 137 6.11 21.53 -3.76
CA THR A 137 7.47 21.01 -3.94
C THR A 137 7.84 20.08 -2.78
N ALA A 138 8.85 19.23 -2.99
CA ALA A 138 9.33 18.33 -1.95
C ALA A 138 9.81 19.07 -0.69
N GLU A 139 10.50 20.22 -0.87
CA GLU A 139 11.00 21.04 0.23
C GLU A 139 9.85 21.64 1.06
N ALA A 140 8.79 22.11 0.37
CA ALA A 140 7.63 22.67 1.03
C ALA A 140 6.85 21.57 1.78
N LEU A 141 6.67 20.39 1.18
CA LEU A 141 6.05 19.23 1.84
C LEU A 141 6.84 18.80 3.08
N ALA A 142 8.17 18.74 2.98
CA ALA A 142 9.05 18.39 4.11
C ALA A 142 9.01 19.41 5.26
N SER A 143 8.56 20.65 5.00
CA SER A 143 8.37 21.67 6.03
C SER A 143 7.04 21.59 6.76
N LEU A 144 6.11 20.73 6.33
CA LEU A 144 4.84 20.52 7.02
C LEU A 144 5.04 19.72 8.30
N ASP A 145 4.19 19.97 9.28
CA ASP A 145 4.17 19.18 10.49
C ASP A 145 3.79 17.72 10.16
N PRO A 146 4.34 16.72 10.87
CA PRO A 146 3.88 15.35 10.76
C PRO A 146 2.39 15.24 11.11
N PHE A 147 1.69 14.37 10.39
CA PHE A 147 0.27 14.10 10.63
C PHE A 147 -0.61 15.37 10.60
N CYS A 148 -0.45 16.17 9.54
CA CYS A 148 -1.26 17.37 9.32
C CYS A 148 -2.75 17.07 9.30
N SER A 149 -3.57 18.04 9.76
CA SER A 149 -5.00 18.00 9.48
C SER A 149 -5.23 18.09 7.98
N THR A 150 -6.12 17.27 7.45
CA THR A 150 -6.50 17.29 6.03
C THR A 150 -7.52 18.38 5.71
N HIS A 151 -8.15 18.99 6.74
CA HIS A 151 -9.30 19.91 6.60
C HIS A 151 -10.41 19.31 5.73
N ALA A 152 -10.59 18.02 5.81
CA ALA A 152 -11.58 17.26 5.06
C ALA A 152 -12.13 16.11 5.89
N THR A 153 -13.30 15.62 5.53
CA THR A 153 -13.84 14.37 6.07
C THR A 153 -13.22 13.17 5.34
N LEU A 154 -13.39 11.96 5.89
CA LEU A 154 -12.96 10.72 5.22
C LEU A 154 -13.61 10.51 3.84
N ALA A 155 -14.79 11.09 3.61
CA ALA A 155 -15.52 10.99 2.34
C ALA A 155 -14.98 11.96 1.27
N THR A 156 -14.42 13.10 1.68
CA THR A 156 -14.03 14.18 0.78
C THR A 156 -12.52 14.33 0.60
N VAL A 157 -11.72 13.64 1.42
CA VAL A 157 -10.27 13.71 1.33
C VAL A 157 -9.73 13.13 0.03
N HIS A 158 -8.81 13.84 -0.62
CA HIS A 158 -8.12 13.34 -1.80
C HIS A 158 -6.99 12.38 -1.42
N LYS A 159 -7.09 11.13 -1.90
CA LYS A 159 -6.13 10.04 -1.65
C LYS A 159 -5.10 9.96 -2.77
N THR A 160 -3.85 9.70 -2.41
CA THR A 160 -2.71 9.65 -3.34
C THR A 160 -2.42 8.28 -3.93
N GLY A 161 -3.30 7.28 -3.74
CA GLY A 161 -3.14 5.95 -4.32
C GLY A 161 -2.16 5.01 -3.58
N LEU A 162 -1.55 5.42 -2.45
CA LEU A 162 -0.61 4.61 -1.66
C LEU A 162 -1.24 3.45 -0.88
N GLY A 163 -2.55 3.21 -0.97
CA GLY A 163 -3.21 2.08 -0.29
C GLY A 163 -3.53 2.36 1.18
N SER A 164 -3.98 3.57 1.49
CA SER A 164 -4.31 4.01 2.86
C SER A 164 -5.26 3.06 3.62
N SER A 165 -6.28 2.48 2.96
CA SER A 165 -7.23 1.58 3.62
C SER A 165 -6.60 0.28 4.10
N ALA A 166 -5.72 -0.33 3.30
CA ALA A 166 -5.03 -1.55 3.68
C ALA A 166 -4.01 -1.30 4.81
N ALA A 167 -3.24 -0.20 4.72
CA ALA A 167 -2.31 0.19 5.77
C ALA A 167 -3.02 0.50 7.10
N LEU A 168 -4.14 1.24 7.05
CA LEU A 168 -4.97 1.52 8.22
C LEU A 168 -5.49 0.23 8.87
N ILE A 169 -6.15 -0.64 8.08
CA ILE A 169 -6.72 -1.88 8.63
C ILE A 169 -5.63 -2.78 9.17
N THR A 170 -4.52 -2.93 8.47
CA THR A 170 -3.42 -3.80 8.91
C THR A 170 -2.80 -3.30 10.22
N SER A 171 -2.57 -1.98 10.35
CA SER A 171 -2.06 -1.42 11.61
C SER A 171 -3.06 -1.59 12.75
N LEU A 172 -4.36 -1.35 12.52
CA LEU A 172 -5.40 -1.49 13.54
C LEU A 172 -5.57 -2.94 13.99
N VAL A 173 -5.65 -3.88 13.05
CA VAL A 173 -5.76 -5.32 13.36
C VAL A 173 -4.54 -5.79 14.14
N ALA A 174 -3.33 -5.45 13.68
CA ALA A 174 -2.11 -5.80 14.39
C ALA A 174 -2.07 -5.23 15.82
N GLY A 175 -2.49 -3.96 15.98
CA GLY A 175 -2.59 -3.31 17.28
C GLY A 175 -3.55 -4.04 18.21
N LEU A 176 -4.73 -4.41 17.72
CA LEU A 176 -5.72 -5.15 18.49
C LEU A 176 -5.22 -6.55 18.86
N LEU A 177 -4.70 -7.31 17.91
CA LEU A 177 -4.20 -8.66 18.18
C LEU A 177 -3.04 -8.66 19.18
N LEU A 178 -2.14 -7.68 19.10
CA LEU A 178 -1.04 -7.50 20.04
C LEU A 178 -1.54 -7.05 21.42
N HIS A 179 -2.42 -6.06 21.47
CA HIS A 179 -2.94 -5.48 22.73
C HIS A 179 -3.73 -6.51 23.54
N PHE A 180 -4.51 -7.35 22.88
CA PHE A 180 -5.25 -8.45 23.52
C PHE A 180 -4.40 -9.71 23.76
N GLY A 181 -3.14 -9.71 23.34
CA GLY A 181 -2.22 -10.84 23.55
C GLY A 181 -2.58 -12.09 22.73
N MET A 182 -3.20 -11.92 21.57
CA MET A 182 -3.41 -12.99 20.60
C MET A 182 -2.13 -13.31 19.83
N VAL A 183 -1.28 -12.29 19.63
CA VAL A 183 0.09 -12.39 19.16
C VAL A 183 1.04 -11.77 20.18
N GLU A 184 2.26 -12.30 20.29
CA GLU A 184 3.27 -11.81 21.23
C GLU A 184 4.11 -10.66 20.64
N ASP A 185 4.25 -10.65 19.34
CA ASP A 185 4.93 -9.64 18.54
C ASP A 185 4.21 -9.46 17.19
N VAL A 186 4.65 -8.55 16.34
CA VAL A 186 4.06 -8.34 15.00
C VAL A 186 5.01 -8.76 13.87
N THR A 187 6.21 -9.26 14.18
CA THR A 187 7.28 -9.50 13.22
C THR A 187 7.54 -10.96 12.91
N SER A 188 7.20 -11.87 13.84
CA SER A 188 7.31 -13.31 13.60
C SER A 188 6.37 -13.75 12.47
N GLU A 189 6.77 -14.78 11.73
CA GLU A 189 5.99 -15.25 10.57
C GLU A 189 4.59 -15.73 10.97
N MET A 190 4.46 -16.33 12.14
CA MET A 190 3.16 -16.75 12.67
C MET A 190 2.25 -15.54 12.95
N SER A 191 2.79 -14.50 13.60
CA SER A 191 2.04 -13.26 13.86
C SER A 191 1.65 -12.55 12.57
N LYS A 192 2.57 -12.48 11.59
CA LYS A 192 2.27 -11.91 10.27
C LYS A 192 1.14 -12.65 9.56
N ARG A 193 1.09 -13.97 9.64
CA ARG A 193 -0.02 -14.77 9.06
C ARG A 193 -1.34 -14.48 9.75
N TRP A 194 -1.38 -14.39 11.08
CA TRP A 194 -2.58 -13.98 11.81
C TRP A 194 -3.04 -12.60 11.39
N ILE A 195 -2.13 -11.62 11.42
CA ILE A 195 -2.43 -10.24 11.02
C ILE A 195 -2.93 -10.19 9.57
N HIS A 196 -2.25 -10.89 8.66
CA HIS A 196 -2.65 -10.95 7.25
C HIS A 196 -4.05 -11.51 7.07
N ASN A 197 -4.32 -12.70 7.57
CA ASN A 197 -5.59 -13.39 7.33
C ASN A 197 -6.77 -12.56 7.87
N VAL A 198 -6.61 -12.01 9.09
CA VAL A 198 -7.64 -11.18 9.73
C VAL A 198 -7.79 -9.84 8.98
N ALA A 199 -6.70 -9.13 8.70
CA ALA A 199 -6.74 -7.85 7.99
C ALA A 199 -7.27 -8.02 6.56
N GLN A 200 -6.91 -9.11 5.86
CA GLN A 200 -7.38 -9.40 4.50
C GLN A 200 -8.88 -9.65 4.47
N PHE A 201 -9.40 -10.45 5.41
CA PHE A 201 -10.84 -10.66 5.54
C PHE A 201 -11.56 -9.35 5.82
N ILE A 202 -11.13 -8.60 6.83
CA ILE A 202 -11.75 -7.33 7.24
C ILE A 202 -11.72 -6.31 6.09
N HIS A 203 -10.60 -6.19 5.36
CA HIS A 203 -10.49 -5.30 4.22
C HIS A 203 -11.46 -5.66 3.09
N CYS A 204 -11.56 -6.96 2.77
CA CYS A 204 -12.53 -7.45 1.78
C CYS A 204 -13.98 -7.21 2.22
N PHE A 205 -14.29 -7.51 3.49
CA PHE A 205 -15.63 -7.36 4.06
C PHE A 205 -16.07 -5.90 4.05
N ALA A 206 -15.22 -4.99 4.53
CA ALA A 206 -15.52 -3.55 4.55
C ALA A 206 -15.74 -2.98 3.15
N GLN A 207 -15.04 -3.50 2.14
CA GLN A 207 -15.24 -3.13 0.73
C GLN A 207 -16.43 -3.82 0.06
N GLY A 208 -17.02 -4.84 0.68
CA GLY A 208 -18.12 -5.64 0.11
C GLY A 208 -17.70 -6.54 -1.06
N LYS A 209 -16.41 -6.81 -1.23
CA LYS A 209 -15.86 -7.66 -2.32
C LYS A 209 -14.52 -8.25 -1.95
N VAL A 210 -14.20 -9.41 -2.52
CA VAL A 210 -12.88 -10.01 -2.37
C VAL A 210 -11.91 -9.40 -3.41
N GLY A 211 -11.04 -8.51 -2.96
CA GLY A 211 -10.03 -7.83 -3.76
C GLY A 211 -8.86 -8.72 -4.16
N SER A 212 -7.80 -8.14 -4.74
CA SER A 212 -6.56 -8.85 -5.11
C SER A 212 -5.71 -9.21 -3.89
N GLY A 213 -5.71 -8.39 -2.84
CA GLY A 213 -5.03 -8.63 -1.57
C GLY A 213 -3.55 -8.22 -1.52
N PHE A 214 -2.96 -7.76 -2.63
CA PHE A 214 -1.56 -7.37 -2.62
C PHE A 214 -1.26 -6.18 -1.70
N ASP A 215 -2.23 -5.30 -1.49
CA ASP A 215 -2.13 -4.13 -0.64
C ASP A 215 -2.03 -4.49 0.86
N VAL A 216 -2.88 -5.40 1.33
CA VAL A 216 -2.79 -5.95 2.70
C VAL A 216 -1.53 -6.79 2.84
N SER A 217 -1.19 -7.61 1.83
CA SER A 217 0.03 -8.39 1.82
C SER A 217 1.27 -7.49 1.97
N SER A 218 1.34 -6.37 1.24
CA SER A 218 2.43 -5.41 1.36
C SER A 218 2.47 -4.72 2.73
N ALA A 219 1.31 -4.39 3.29
CA ALA A 219 1.21 -3.80 4.61
C ALA A 219 1.77 -4.75 5.70
N VAL A 220 1.66 -6.08 5.51
CA VAL A 220 2.15 -7.10 6.45
C VAL A 220 3.63 -7.45 6.21
N TRP A 221 4.02 -7.77 4.98
CA TRP A 221 5.37 -8.30 4.68
C TRP A 221 6.35 -7.29 4.10
N GLY A 222 5.90 -6.09 3.73
CA GLY A 222 6.75 -5.09 3.07
C GLY A 222 6.86 -5.33 1.57
N SER A 223 8.00 -4.99 0.98
CA SER A 223 8.26 -5.19 -0.45
C SER A 223 8.44 -6.67 -0.79
N HIS A 224 7.71 -7.15 -1.79
CA HIS A 224 7.76 -8.57 -2.18
C HIS A 224 7.17 -8.82 -3.56
N LEU A 225 7.47 -10.00 -4.09
CA LEU A 225 6.70 -10.58 -5.19
C LEU A 225 5.50 -11.30 -4.59
N TYR A 226 4.34 -10.98 -5.13
CA TYR A 226 3.05 -11.41 -4.61
C TYR A 226 2.32 -12.32 -5.58
N LYS A 227 1.77 -13.41 -5.06
CA LYS A 227 0.79 -14.25 -5.73
C LYS A 227 -0.45 -14.40 -4.86
N ARG A 228 -1.62 -14.15 -5.47
CA ARG A 228 -2.90 -14.06 -4.77
C ARG A 228 -3.31 -15.37 -4.11
N PHE A 229 -3.94 -15.30 -2.94
CA PHE A 229 -4.67 -16.39 -2.31
C PHE A 229 -5.92 -16.78 -3.11
N ASN A 230 -6.42 -18.02 -2.89
CA ASN A 230 -7.70 -18.46 -3.45
C ASN A 230 -8.87 -17.62 -2.87
N PRO A 231 -9.54 -16.76 -3.66
CA PRO A 231 -10.61 -15.91 -3.14
C PRO A 231 -11.84 -16.67 -2.63
N ALA A 232 -11.97 -17.96 -2.95
CA ALA A 232 -13.08 -18.77 -2.49
C ALA A 232 -13.05 -19.01 -0.98
N ILE A 233 -11.87 -18.96 -0.34
CA ILE A 233 -11.71 -19.13 1.10
C ILE A 233 -12.53 -18.13 1.93
N LEU A 234 -12.69 -16.90 1.42
CA LEU A 234 -13.43 -15.85 2.13
C LEU A 234 -14.94 -15.94 1.93
N LYS A 235 -15.44 -16.60 0.88
CA LYS A 235 -16.88 -16.63 0.58
C LYS A 235 -17.77 -17.07 1.75
N PRO A 236 -17.43 -18.13 2.51
CA PRO A 236 -18.26 -18.61 3.61
C PRO A 236 -18.38 -17.64 4.78
N ILE A 237 -17.43 -16.71 4.92
CA ILE A 237 -17.35 -15.79 6.05
C ILE A 237 -17.69 -14.33 5.67
N MET A 238 -18.08 -14.06 4.43
CA MET A 238 -18.49 -12.73 3.96
C MET A 238 -19.95 -12.42 4.35
N ASP A 239 -20.32 -12.71 5.59
CA ASP A 239 -21.65 -12.49 6.17
C ASP A 239 -21.50 -11.79 7.54
N GLU A 240 -22.35 -10.82 7.83
CA GLU A 240 -22.36 -10.10 9.13
C GLU A 240 -22.70 -10.99 10.32
N GLN A 241 -23.43 -12.09 10.07
CA GLN A 241 -23.84 -13.07 11.08
C GLN A 241 -23.02 -14.36 11.03
N VAL A 242 -21.78 -14.28 10.52
CA VAL A 242 -20.90 -15.45 10.46
C VAL A 242 -20.69 -16.08 11.82
N ASP A 243 -20.76 -17.41 11.87
CA ASP A 243 -20.47 -18.19 13.07
C ASP A 243 -19.01 -17.97 13.51
N SER A 244 -18.80 -17.73 14.83
CA SER A 244 -17.49 -17.39 15.39
C SER A 244 -16.45 -18.48 15.19
N LYS A 245 -16.86 -19.73 15.28
CA LYS A 245 -15.98 -20.88 15.06
C LYS A 245 -15.59 -21.00 13.60
N LEU A 246 -16.55 -20.85 12.67
CA LEU A 246 -16.25 -20.82 11.23
C LEU A 246 -15.29 -19.70 10.88
N LEU A 247 -15.49 -18.51 11.47
CA LEU A 247 -14.58 -17.36 11.30
C LEU A 247 -13.17 -17.70 11.78
N LEU A 248 -13.04 -18.25 13.00
CA LEU A 248 -11.75 -18.66 13.57
C LEU A 248 -11.07 -19.73 12.72
N ASP A 249 -11.79 -20.79 12.36
CA ASP A 249 -11.25 -21.92 11.58
C ASP A 249 -10.77 -21.46 10.19
N THR A 250 -11.53 -20.55 9.56
CA THR A 250 -11.15 -20.00 8.24
C THR A 250 -9.92 -19.11 8.33
N LEU A 251 -9.81 -18.23 9.35
CA LEU A 251 -8.71 -17.29 9.48
C LEU A 251 -7.47 -17.87 10.20
N HIS A 252 -7.55 -19.10 10.69
CA HIS A 252 -6.47 -19.73 11.43
C HIS A 252 -5.19 -19.85 10.59
N VAL A 253 -4.03 -19.65 11.21
CA VAL A 253 -2.72 -19.69 10.53
C VAL A 253 -2.35 -21.05 9.97
N ASP A 254 -2.93 -22.12 10.51
CA ASP A 254 -2.73 -23.50 10.05
C ASP A 254 -3.71 -23.88 8.92
N ASN A 255 -4.62 -22.99 8.54
CA ASN A 255 -5.51 -23.24 7.40
C ASN A 255 -4.71 -23.13 6.09
N THR A 256 -4.45 -24.27 5.49
CA THR A 256 -3.63 -24.42 4.26
C THR A 256 -4.31 -23.90 3.00
N GLU A 257 -5.59 -23.54 3.07
CA GLU A 257 -6.30 -22.90 1.95
C GLU A 257 -5.86 -21.44 1.71
N TRP A 258 -5.16 -20.84 2.69
CA TRP A 258 -4.41 -19.60 2.49
C TRP A 258 -3.13 -19.88 1.71
N ASP A 259 -3.25 -19.95 0.39
CA ASP A 259 -2.22 -20.36 -0.56
C ASP A 259 -1.48 -19.20 -1.24
N ASN A 260 -1.64 -17.98 -0.71
CA ASN A 260 -0.88 -16.83 -1.19
C ASN A 260 0.63 -17.05 -1.05
N GLN A 261 1.38 -16.54 -2.01
CA GLN A 261 2.83 -16.61 -1.98
C GLN A 261 3.43 -15.21 -1.85
N VAL A 262 4.43 -15.12 -0.98
CA VAL A 262 5.18 -13.90 -0.69
C VAL A 262 6.66 -14.23 -0.80
N VAL A 263 7.35 -13.64 -1.78
CA VAL A 263 8.79 -13.81 -1.95
C VAL A 263 9.45 -12.44 -1.72
N PRO A 264 10.26 -12.27 -0.68
CA PRO A 264 10.92 -10.99 -0.39
C PRO A 264 11.61 -10.41 -1.63
N PHE A 265 11.44 -9.11 -1.82
CA PHE A 265 12.00 -8.36 -2.93
C PHE A 265 12.43 -6.97 -2.45
N ASN A 266 13.56 -6.49 -2.95
CA ASN A 266 14.00 -5.11 -2.78
C ASN A 266 14.43 -4.56 -4.13
N LEU A 267 14.37 -3.25 -4.30
CA LEU A 267 15.00 -2.61 -5.45
C LEU A 267 16.53 -2.85 -5.41
N PRO A 268 17.20 -2.96 -6.56
CA PRO A 268 18.66 -3.10 -6.61
C PRO A 268 19.36 -1.93 -5.89
N PRO A 269 20.56 -2.13 -5.33
CA PRO A 269 21.31 -1.06 -4.69
C PRO A 269 21.51 0.16 -5.62
N GLY A 270 21.24 1.36 -5.10
CA GLY A 270 21.33 2.61 -5.86
C GLY A 270 20.08 2.95 -6.68
N PHE A 271 19.04 2.13 -6.60
CA PHE A 271 17.72 2.43 -7.18
C PHE A 271 16.82 3.10 -6.17
N ASP A 272 16.17 4.18 -6.57
CA ASP A 272 15.17 4.89 -5.77
C ASP A 272 13.80 4.92 -6.45
N LEU A 273 12.75 4.83 -5.65
CA LEU A 273 11.37 5.03 -6.07
C LEU A 273 10.99 6.49 -5.83
N VAL A 274 10.52 7.16 -6.87
CA VAL A 274 10.04 8.55 -6.81
C VAL A 274 8.57 8.57 -7.20
N LEU A 275 7.74 9.18 -6.39
CA LEU A 275 6.28 9.16 -6.51
C LEU A 275 5.71 10.55 -6.69
N ALA A 276 4.64 10.65 -7.47
CA ALA A 276 3.84 11.87 -7.58
C ALA A 276 2.35 11.57 -7.53
N ASP A 277 1.62 12.47 -6.87
CA ASP A 277 0.18 12.59 -6.86
C ASP A 277 -0.28 13.44 -8.06
N ILE A 278 -1.28 12.97 -8.79
CA ILE A 278 -1.91 13.68 -9.90
C ILE A 278 -3.29 14.17 -9.44
N ASP A 279 -3.52 15.50 -9.52
CA ASP A 279 -4.74 16.13 -9.03
C ASP A 279 -5.93 15.98 -10.02
N ALA A 280 -6.23 14.73 -10.36
CA ALA A 280 -7.35 14.42 -11.25
C ALA A 280 -8.24 13.31 -10.71
N GLY A 281 -7.69 12.37 -9.96
CA GLY A 281 -8.38 11.28 -9.30
C GLY A 281 -8.99 10.23 -10.23
N SER A 282 -9.05 9.00 -9.77
CA SER A 282 -9.69 7.88 -10.46
C SER A 282 -10.49 7.01 -9.49
N HIS A 283 -11.54 6.38 -10.00
CA HIS A 283 -12.30 5.41 -9.22
C HIS A 283 -11.84 3.98 -9.55
N THR A 284 -10.78 3.51 -8.92
CA THR A 284 -10.17 2.18 -9.13
C THR A 284 -11.19 1.02 -9.26
N PRO A 285 -12.24 0.91 -8.41
CA PRO A 285 -13.23 -0.16 -8.57
C PRO A 285 -13.91 -0.17 -9.93
N THR A 286 -14.20 0.99 -10.52
CA THR A 286 -14.81 1.10 -11.85
C THR A 286 -13.85 0.65 -12.95
N LEU A 287 -12.58 1.04 -12.88
CA LEU A 287 -11.55 0.62 -13.84
C LEU A 287 -11.41 -0.91 -13.84
N VAL A 288 -11.26 -1.51 -12.66
CA VAL A 288 -11.14 -2.96 -12.49
C VAL A 288 -12.39 -3.69 -13.02
N SER A 289 -13.59 -3.20 -12.72
CA SER A 289 -14.84 -3.80 -13.17
C SER A 289 -14.93 -3.85 -14.69
N LYS A 290 -14.56 -2.76 -15.39
CA LYS A 290 -14.59 -2.69 -16.86
C LYS A 290 -13.59 -3.67 -17.49
N VAL A 291 -12.34 -3.75 -17.00
CA VAL A 291 -11.33 -4.71 -17.50
C VAL A 291 -11.79 -6.15 -17.31
N LEU A 292 -12.35 -6.48 -16.14
CA LEU A 292 -12.88 -7.83 -15.89
C LEU A 292 -14.09 -8.17 -16.76
N ASN A 293 -14.94 -7.18 -17.06
CA ASN A 293 -16.05 -7.37 -18.00
C ASN A 293 -15.55 -7.59 -19.45
N TRP A 294 -14.57 -6.82 -19.91
CA TRP A 294 -13.91 -7.07 -21.19
C TRP A 294 -13.32 -8.49 -21.24
N LYS A 295 -12.56 -8.90 -20.22
CA LYS A 295 -12.02 -10.25 -20.14
C LYS A 295 -13.10 -11.34 -20.22
N LYS A 296 -14.23 -11.15 -19.56
CA LYS A 296 -15.37 -12.08 -19.61
C LYS A 296 -16.01 -12.14 -20.99
N THR A 297 -16.11 -11.02 -21.69
CA THR A 297 -16.79 -10.91 -23.01
C THR A 297 -15.89 -11.26 -24.19
N LYS A 298 -14.55 -11.14 -24.01
CA LYS A 298 -13.51 -11.39 -25.02
C LYS A 298 -12.40 -12.29 -24.46
N PRO A 299 -12.71 -13.51 -24.00
CA PRO A 299 -11.78 -14.33 -23.21
C PRO A 299 -10.50 -14.71 -23.96
N GLU A 300 -10.55 -15.02 -25.25
CA GLU A 300 -9.38 -15.38 -26.06
C GLU A 300 -8.42 -14.20 -26.24
N GLU A 301 -8.96 -13.03 -26.61
CA GLU A 301 -8.19 -11.80 -26.80
C GLU A 301 -7.52 -11.39 -25.48
N ALA A 302 -8.28 -11.44 -24.37
CA ALA A 302 -7.78 -11.09 -23.06
C ALA A 302 -6.72 -12.08 -22.55
N SER A 303 -6.91 -13.39 -22.80
CA SER A 303 -5.94 -14.41 -22.40
C SER A 303 -4.61 -14.23 -23.11
N LEU A 304 -4.61 -13.94 -24.41
CA LEU A 304 -3.39 -13.67 -25.18
C LEU A 304 -2.64 -12.45 -24.62
N LEU A 305 -3.36 -11.34 -24.43
CA LEU A 305 -2.76 -10.11 -23.91
C LEU A 305 -2.21 -10.30 -22.47
N TRP A 306 -2.95 -10.99 -21.61
CA TRP A 306 -2.52 -11.22 -20.23
C TRP A 306 -1.31 -12.14 -20.14
N THR A 307 -1.22 -13.13 -21.01
CA THR A 307 -0.04 -14.02 -21.12
C THR A 307 1.19 -13.21 -21.53
N GLU A 308 1.08 -12.41 -22.60
CA GLU A 308 2.18 -11.57 -23.08
C GLU A 308 2.61 -10.55 -22.00
N LEU A 309 1.65 -9.90 -21.32
CA LEU A 309 1.94 -8.98 -20.24
C LEU A 309 2.64 -9.67 -19.06
N ASN A 310 2.20 -10.89 -18.70
CA ASN A 310 2.86 -11.67 -17.66
C ASN A 310 4.31 -12.05 -18.01
N GLU A 311 4.57 -12.41 -19.26
CA GLU A 311 5.94 -12.69 -19.73
C GLU A 311 6.83 -11.47 -19.58
N CYS A 312 6.36 -10.27 -19.95
CA CYS A 312 7.11 -9.03 -19.78
C CYS A 312 7.31 -8.70 -18.29
N ASN A 313 6.28 -8.83 -17.45
CA ASN A 313 6.41 -8.63 -16.01
C ASN A 313 7.45 -9.58 -15.38
N SER A 314 7.48 -10.84 -15.81
CA SER A 314 8.45 -11.84 -15.32
C SER A 314 9.89 -11.49 -15.75
N LYS A 315 10.06 -10.93 -16.95
CA LYS A 315 11.36 -10.45 -17.38
C LYS A 315 11.84 -9.23 -16.60
N VAL A 316 10.97 -8.25 -16.34
CA VAL A 316 11.27 -7.10 -15.46
C VAL A 316 11.77 -7.59 -14.10
N GLU A 317 11.06 -8.54 -13.49
CA GLU A 317 11.49 -9.16 -12.24
C GLU A 317 12.87 -9.83 -12.35
N ALA A 318 13.10 -10.60 -13.41
CA ALA A 318 14.37 -11.27 -13.64
C ALA A 318 15.53 -10.27 -13.79
N ARG A 319 15.32 -9.13 -14.45
CA ARG A 319 16.33 -8.07 -14.58
C ARG A 319 16.66 -7.44 -13.22
N PHE A 320 15.67 -7.15 -12.39
CA PHE A 320 15.93 -6.70 -11.04
C PHE A 320 16.77 -7.70 -10.24
N ARG A 321 16.42 -8.99 -10.26
CA ARG A 321 17.20 -10.04 -9.56
C ARG A 321 18.63 -10.15 -10.10
N ASN A 322 18.82 -10.04 -11.42
CA ASN A 322 20.14 -10.05 -12.02
C ASN A 322 20.99 -8.86 -11.56
N LEU A 323 20.41 -7.66 -11.51
CA LEU A 323 21.08 -6.45 -11.02
C LEU A 323 21.49 -6.60 -9.53
N ILE A 324 20.61 -7.16 -8.68
CA ILE A 324 20.95 -7.46 -7.29
C ILE A 324 22.12 -8.45 -7.23
N ARG A 325 22.06 -9.55 -7.98
CA ARG A 325 23.13 -10.54 -8.04
C ARG A 325 24.46 -9.94 -8.53
N LEU A 326 24.43 -9.08 -9.55
CA LEU A 326 25.62 -8.40 -10.05
C LEU A 326 26.20 -7.43 -9.02
N SER A 327 25.37 -6.75 -8.23
CA SER A 327 25.84 -5.88 -7.15
C SER A 327 26.58 -6.65 -6.05
N GLU A 328 26.25 -7.93 -5.83
CA GLU A 328 26.93 -8.81 -4.87
C GLU A 328 28.20 -9.46 -5.47
N GLN A 329 28.15 -9.87 -6.75
CA GLN A 329 29.24 -10.59 -7.40
C GLN A 329 30.38 -9.67 -7.89
N SER A 330 30.04 -8.46 -8.34
CA SER A 330 30.98 -7.49 -8.93
C SER A 330 30.66 -6.08 -8.44
N PRO A 331 30.77 -5.78 -7.13
CA PRO A 331 30.28 -4.52 -6.54
C PRO A 331 30.94 -3.26 -7.12
N GLU A 332 32.23 -3.31 -7.46
CA GLU A 332 32.93 -2.16 -8.04
C GLU A 332 32.50 -1.90 -9.48
N GLU A 333 32.35 -2.93 -10.31
CA GLU A 333 31.82 -2.80 -11.66
C GLU A 333 30.37 -2.31 -11.62
N TYR A 334 29.55 -2.90 -10.75
CA TYR A 334 28.16 -2.49 -10.57
C TYR A 334 28.08 -1.01 -10.25
N LYS A 335 28.79 -0.57 -9.20
CA LYS A 335 28.78 0.83 -8.74
C LYS A 335 29.24 1.79 -9.83
N SER A 336 30.36 1.50 -10.49
CA SER A 336 30.90 2.37 -11.56
C SER A 336 29.97 2.46 -12.76
N THR A 337 29.30 1.35 -13.14
CA THR A 337 28.34 1.34 -14.24
C THR A 337 27.06 2.10 -13.89
N ILE A 338 26.51 1.92 -12.66
CA ILE A 338 25.35 2.70 -12.18
C ILE A 338 25.69 4.19 -12.18
N GLU A 339 26.85 4.59 -11.67
CA GLU A 339 27.30 5.98 -11.66
C GLU A 339 27.41 6.56 -13.09
N LEU A 340 28.00 5.81 -14.02
CA LEU A 340 28.11 6.19 -15.42
C LEU A 340 26.73 6.36 -16.08
N CYS A 341 25.83 5.38 -15.93
CA CYS A 341 24.49 5.37 -16.50
C CYS A 341 23.60 6.45 -15.87
N SER A 342 23.81 6.79 -14.61
CA SER A 342 23.03 7.82 -13.90
C SER A 342 23.14 9.22 -14.50
N SER A 343 24.20 9.51 -15.24
CA SER A 343 24.45 10.78 -15.92
C SER A 343 24.04 10.80 -17.38
N ARG A 344 23.50 9.70 -17.89
CA ARG A 344 23.18 9.49 -19.31
C ARG A 344 21.71 9.14 -19.51
N LEU A 345 21.22 9.42 -20.70
CA LEU A 345 19.92 8.93 -21.15
C LEU A 345 20.02 7.44 -21.50
N PHE A 346 18.92 6.71 -21.34
CA PHE A 346 18.88 5.25 -21.51
C PHE A 346 19.47 4.77 -22.85
N TYR A 347 19.22 5.45 -23.96
CA TYR A 347 19.77 5.08 -25.28
C TYR A 347 21.29 5.25 -25.38
N GLN A 348 21.93 5.93 -24.43
CA GLN A 348 23.37 6.08 -24.32
C GLN A 348 24.02 4.97 -23.46
N TRP A 349 23.22 4.19 -22.73
CA TRP A 349 23.75 3.14 -21.85
C TRP A 349 24.42 2.00 -22.62
N SER A 350 24.05 1.78 -23.90
CA SER A 350 24.73 0.82 -24.77
C SER A 350 26.23 1.11 -24.99
N SER A 351 26.66 2.34 -24.67
CA SER A 351 28.08 2.70 -24.71
C SER A 351 28.85 2.33 -23.43
N ALA A 352 28.17 1.89 -22.38
CA ALA A 352 28.80 1.33 -21.21
C ALA A 352 29.07 -0.18 -21.45
N GLU A 353 30.26 -0.62 -21.09
CA GLU A 353 30.64 -2.03 -21.20
C GLU A 353 30.14 -2.80 -19.97
N GLY A 354 29.94 -4.11 -20.11
CA GLY A 354 29.63 -5.00 -19.00
C GLY A 354 28.15 -5.38 -18.87
N GLN A 355 27.93 -6.39 -18.04
CA GLN A 355 26.60 -7.01 -17.89
C GLN A 355 25.58 -6.08 -17.22
N VAL A 356 26.03 -5.20 -16.32
CA VAL A 356 25.13 -4.26 -15.61
C VAL A 356 24.43 -3.31 -16.58
N ALA A 357 25.15 -2.78 -17.59
CA ALA A 357 24.56 -1.89 -18.59
C ALA A 357 23.53 -2.64 -19.47
N VAL A 358 23.81 -3.89 -19.80
CA VAL A 358 22.86 -4.75 -20.55
C VAL A 358 21.58 -4.96 -19.73
N GLU A 359 21.69 -5.32 -18.46
CA GLU A 359 20.52 -5.53 -17.60
C GLU A 359 19.70 -4.25 -17.40
N LEU A 360 20.34 -3.08 -17.33
CA LEU A 360 19.64 -1.78 -17.26
C LEU A 360 18.84 -1.48 -18.54
N LEU A 361 19.43 -1.70 -19.71
CA LEU A 361 18.75 -1.52 -21.00
C LEU A 361 17.58 -2.48 -21.15
N ASP A 362 17.83 -3.76 -20.90
CA ASP A 362 16.79 -4.77 -20.97
C ASP A 362 15.64 -4.49 -19.99
N LEU A 363 15.96 -4.00 -18.78
CA LEU A 363 14.95 -3.61 -17.79
C LEU A 363 14.07 -2.47 -18.31
N HIS A 364 14.70 -1.44 -18.88
CA HIS A 364 14.01 -0.32 -19.52
C HIS A 364 13.07 -0.81 -20.64
N ASP A 365 13.59 -1.59 -21.60
CA ASP A 365 12.85 -2.03 -22.78
C ASP A 365 11.67 -2.95 -22.41
N GLU A 366 11.88 -3.90 -21.48
CA GLU A 366 10.81 -4.78 -21.01
C GLU A 366 9.72 -4.01 -20.27
N PHE A 367 10.07 -2.97 -19.48
CA PHE A 367 9.07 -2.17 -18.82
C PHE A 367 8.30 -1.24 -19.78
N ASP A 368 8.95 -0.69 -20.80
CA ASP A 368 8.24 0.05 -21.86
C ASP A 368 7.24 -0.84 -22.60
N ARG A 369 7.60 -2.11 -22.82
CA ARG A 369 6.68 -3.11 -23.35
C ARG A 369 5.50 -3.37 -22.41
N VAL A 370 5.74 -3.48 -21.10
CA VAL A 370 4.66 -3.58 -20.09
C VAL A 370 3.69 -2.40 -20.21
N ARG A 371 4.19 -1.17 -20.30
CA ARG A 371 3.36 0.04 -20.47
C ARG A 371 2.55 -0.01 -21.78
N SER A 372 3.18 -0.42 -22.88
CA SER A 372 2.51 -0.56 -24.17
C SER A 372 1.34 -1.56 -24.12
N LEU A 373 1.54 -2.70 -23.44
CA LEU A 373 0.48 -3.70 -23.25
C LEU A 373 -0.63 -3.22 -22.30
N LEU A 374 -0.30 -2.44 -21.28
CA LEU A 374 -1.29 -1.81 -20.40
C LEU A 374 -2.13 -0.77 -21.15
N ARG A 375 -1.54 0.05 -22.01
CA ARG A 375 -2.28 0.97 -22.90
C ARG A 375 -3.23 0.20 -23.83
N LYS A 376 -2.72 -0.87 -24.46
CA LYS A 376 -3.53 -1.74 -25.32
C LYS A 376 -4.70 -2.38 -24.56
N MET A 377 -4.47 -2.85 -23.32
CA MET A 377 -5.54 -3.36 -22.47
C MET A 377 -6.57 -2.27 -22.16
N GLY A 378 -6.12 -1.04 -21.92
CA GLY A 378 -6.97 0.12 -21.71
C GLY A 378 -7.88 0.41 -22.92
N GLU A 379 -7.31 0.43 -24.12
CA GLU A 379 -8.05 0.62 -25.36
C GLU A 379 -9.10 -0.47 -25.59
N LEU A 380 -8.74 -1.74 -25.41
CA LEU A 380 -9.63 -2.88 -25.61
C LEU A 380 -10.76 -2.97 -24.56
N SER A 381 -10.52 -2.47 -23.36
CA SER A 381 -11.48 -2.51 -22.24
C SER A 381 -12.24 -1.20 -22.01
N ASP A 382 -11.98 -0.17 -22.81
CA ASP A 382 -12.47 1.20 -22.61
C ASP A 382 -12.17 1.74 -21.20
N VAL A 383 -10.88 1.61 -20.80
CA VAL A 383 -10.38 2.04 -19.50
C VAL A 383 -9.13 2.90 -19.67
N PRO A 384 -9.06 4.12 -19.10
CA PRO A 384 -7.87 4.95 -19.17
C PRO A 384 -6.80 4.45 -18.18
N ILE A 385 -6.18 3.30 -18.47
CA ILE A 385 -5.14 2.70 -17.59
C ILE A 385 -3.91 3.61 -17.55
N GLU A 386 -3.37 3.98 -18.71
CA GLU A 386 -2.34 5.02 -18.87
C GLU A 386 -2.90 6.07 -19.84
N PRO A 387 -3.60 7.12 -19.32
CA PRO A 387 -4.18 8.15 -20.15
C PRO A 387 -3.12 8.92 -20.95
N LYS A 388 -3.54 9.49 -22.09
CA LYS A 388 -2.63 10.18 -23.00
C LYS A 388 -1.80 11.29 -22.33
N GLU A 389 -2.41 12.04 -21.44
CA GLU A 389 -1.76 13.12 -20.68
C GLU A 389 -0.68 12.57 -19.75
N GLN A 390 -0.95 11.42 -19.12
CA GLN A 390 0.06 10.74 -18.31
C GLN A 390 1.13 10.07 -19.17
N THR A 391 0.78 9.50 -20.33
CA THR A 391 1.79 8.97 -21.27
C THR A 391 2.80 10.05 -21.62
N GLN A 392 2.34 11.26 -21.96
CA GLN A 392 3.23 12.39 -22.28
C GLN A 392 4.15 12.78 -21.11
N LEU A 393 3.62 12.81 -19.90
CA LEU A 393 4.39 13.09 -18.69
C LEU A 393 5.45 11.99 -18.42
N LEU A 394 5.05 10.73 -18.54
CA LEU A 394 5.94 9.59 -18.31
C LEU A 394 7.05 9.51 -19.37
N GLU A 395 6.74 9.79 -20.64
CA GLU A 395 7.75 9.91 -21.70
C GLU A 395 8.73 11.04 -21.44
N ALA A 396 8.25 12.20 -20.93
CA ALA A 396 9.13 13.28 -20.52
C ALA A 396 10.02 12.88 -19.33
N CYS A 397 9.50 12.13 -18.34
CA CYS A 397 10.31 11.58 -17.26
C CYS A 397 11.42 10.66 -17.78
N MET A 398 11.12 9.82 -18.78
CA MET A 398 12.10 8.93 -19.40
C MET A 398 13.22 9.68 -20.17
N GLN A 399 13.05 10.97 -20.47
CA GLN A 399 14.10 11.82 -21.04
C GLN A 399 14.97 12.51 -19.97
N VAL A 400 14.84 12.12 -18.70
CA VAL A 400 15.73 12.59 -17.63
C VAL A 400 16.87 11.58 -17.45
N PRO A 401 18.15 12.01 -17.48
CA PRO A 401 19.28 11.11 -17.26
C PRO A 401 19.16 10.33 -15.93
N GLY A 402 19.39 9.01 -15.99
CA GLY A 402 19.30 8.15 -14.80
C GLY A 402 17.91 7.69 -14.42
N VAL A 403 16.88 7.98 -15.23
CA VAL A 403 15.54 7.36 -15.08
C VAL A 403 15.55 6.02 -15.81
N VAL A 404 15.25 4.95 -15.07
CA VAL A 404 15.22 3.57 -15.59
C VAL A 404 13.83 3.21 -16.10
N MET A 405 12.80 3.60 -15.36
CA MET A 405 11.41 3.34 -15.71
C MET A 405 10.49 4.40 -15.11
N ALA A 406 9.38 4.68 -15.81
CA ALA A 406 8.31 5.54 -15.36
C ALA A 406 6.96 4.92 -15.74
N GLY A 407 5.98 4.93 -14.84
CA GLY A 407 4.70 4.26 -15.09
C GLY A 407 3.59 4.68 -14.14
N VAL A 408 2.40 4.15 -14.40
CA VAL A 408 1.22 4.27 -13.53
C VAL A 408 1.17 3.06 -12.60
N PRO A 409 0.95 3.23 -11.29
CA PRO A 409 0.89 2.11 -10.36
C PRO A 409 -0.47 1.42 -10.35
N GLY A 410 -0.46 0.11 -10.14
CA GLY A 410 -1.66 -0.68 -9.86
C GLY A 410 -2.67 -0.73 -11.00
N ALA A 411 -3.87 -0.17 -10.79
CA ALA A 411 -4.92 -0.11 -11.80
C ALA A 411 -4.77 1.04 -12.81
N GLY A 412 -3.76 1.88 -12.61
CA GLY A 412 -3.56 3.08 -13.41
C GLY A 412 -4.64 4.15 -13.18
N GLY A 413 -4.92 4.93 -14.20
CA GLY A 413 -5.83 6.07 -14.12
C GLY A 413 -5.07 7.36 -13.84
N TYR A 414 -5.76 8.30 -13.18
CA TYR A 414 -5.25 9.66 -12.96
C TYR A 414 -4.75 9.91 -11.53
N ASP A 415 -4.58 8.88 -10.69
CA ASP A 415 -4.29 9.08 -9.26
C ASP A 415 -2.82 9.38 -8.99
N ALA A 416 -1.91 8.61 -9.59
CA ALA A 416 -0.48 8.69 -9.29
C ALA A 416 0.39 8.21 -10.46
N ILE A 417 1.66 8.62 -10.40
CA ILE A 417 2.73 8.06 -11.23
C ILE A 417 3.93 7.71 -10.36
N PHE A 418 4.78 6.83 -10.87
CA PHE A 418 6.07 6.54 -10.27
C PHE A 418 7.21 6.61 -11.30
N CYS A 419 8.40 6.92 -10.82
CA CYS A 419 9.65 6.73 -11.53
C CYS A 419 10.59 5.88 -10.68
N ILE A 420 11.36 5.00 -11.30
CA ILE A 420 12.52 4.36 -10.69
C ILE A 420 13.77 4.98 -11.29
N VAL A 421 14.62 5.51 -10.43
CA VAL A 421 15.81 6.27 -10.79
C VAL A 421 17.06 5.67 -10.15
N ILE A 422 18.24 5.95 -10.72
CA ILE A 422 19.52 5.41 -10.25
C ILE A 422 20.48 6.49 -9.74
N SER A 423 19.96 7.64 -9.34
CA SER A 423 20.74 8.67 -8.64
C SER A 423 19.87 9.73 -7.98
N GLU A 424 20.39 10.37 -6.93
CA GLU A 424 19.80 11.55 -6.31
C GLU A 424 19.66 12.76 -7.28
N ARG A 425 20.53 12.83 -8.29
CA ARG A 425 20.40 13.84 -9.34
C ARG A 425 19.15 13.60 -10.17
N ALA A 426 18.95 12.37 -10.67
CA ALA A 426 17.76 11.99 -11.43
C ALA A 426 16.47 12.26 -10.63
N LYS A 427 16.47 11.93 -9.35
CA LYS A 427 15.36 12.20 -8.43
C LYS A 427 15.02 13.70 -8.37
N ARG A 428 16.02 14.57 -8.23
CA ARG A 428 15.81 16.03 -8.25
C ARG A 428 15.35 16.53 -9.61
N ASP A 429 15.93 16.05 -10.69
CA ASP A 429 15.61 16.48 -12.05
C ASP A 429 14.18 16.08 -12.46
N VAL A 430 13.72 14.87 -12.07
CA VAL A 430 12.33 14.41 -12.20
C VAL A 430 11.37 15.32 -11.43
N ARG A 431 11.68 15.64 -10.16
CA ARG A 431 10.86 16.55 -9.35
C ARG A 431 10.81 17.96 -9.94
N ALA A 432 11.90 18.44 -10.53
CA ALA A 432 11.96 19.73 -11.23
C ALA A 432 11.11 19.71 -12.52
N LEU A 433 11.13 18.60 -13.26
CA LEU A 433 10.25 18.39 -14.42
C LEU A 433 8.78 18.47 -13.99
N TRP A 434 8.38 17.73 -12.96
CA TRP A 434 7.00 17.75 -12.44
C TRP A 434 6.53 19.14 -12.03
N LYS A 435 7.37 19.88 -11.33
CA LYS A 435 7.09 21.28 -10.95
C LYS A 435 6.84 22.20 -12.15
N SER A 436 7.51 21.96 -13.26
CA SER A 436 7.38 22.76 -14.49
C SER A 436 6.27 22.29 -15.42
N TRP A 437 5.69 21.10 -15.18
CA TRP A 437 4.65 20.51 -16.01
C TRP A 437 3.36 21.33 -15.98
N LYS A 438 2.71 21.53 -17.13
CA LYS A 438 1.56 22.42 -17.26
C LYS A 438 0.25 21.69 -17.57
N GLU A 439 0.34 20.54 -18.23
CA GLU A 439 -0.82 19.78 -18.73
C GLU A 439 -1.56 19.07 -17.60
N LEU A 440 -0.86 18.73 -16.54
CA LEU A 440 -1.40 18.09 -15.33
C LEU A 440 -0.85 18.81 -14.09
N SER A 441 -1.64 18.82 -13.02
CA SER A 441 -1.19 19.25 -11.70
C SER A 441 -0.47 18.10 -11.01
N VAL A 442 0.85 18.08 -11.08
CA VAL A 442 1.71 17.04 -10.52
C VAL A 442 2.30 17.50 -9.21
N GLY A 443 2.13 16.72 -8.14
CA GLY A 443 2.71 17.00 -6.82
C GLY A 443 3.62 15.87 -6.38
N PRO A 444 4.88 16.13 -5.99
CA PRO A 444 5.74 15.07 -5.49
C PRO A 444 5.18 14.50 -4.18
N LEU A 445 5.43 13.22 -3.93
CA LEU A 445 5.31 12.60 -2.62
C LEU A 445 6.72 12.44 -2.02
N LEU A 446 6.82 12.51 -0.69
CA LEU A 446 8.09 12.32 0.01
C LEU A 446 8.39 10.84 0.28
N SER A 447 7.38 10.01 0.12
CA SER A 447 7.45 8.56 0.33
C SER A 447 8.49 7.92 -0.60
N GLU A 448 9.32 7.06 -0.02
CA GLU A 448 10.38 6.31 -0.69
C GLU A 448 10.10 4.82 -0.59
N ALA A 449 10.86 3.99 -1.31
CA ALA A 449 10.79 2.54 -1.16
C ALA A 449 11.24 2.13 0.25
N ASP A 450 10.51 1.22 0.87
CA ASP A 450 10.87 0.59 2.14
C ASP A 450 10.68 -0.93 2.01
N SER A 451 11.52 -1.71 2.67
CA SER A 451 11.39 -3.17 2.69
C SER A 451 10.51 -3.68 3.84
N ASN A 452 10.23 -2.82 4.83
CA ASN A 452 9.58 -3.23 6.06
C ASN A 452 8.05 -3.30 5.90
N GLY A 453 7.47 -4.41 6.34
CA GLY A 453 6.03 -4.56 6.52
C GLY A 453 5.55 -3.99 7.86
N ILE A 454 4.67 -4.75 8.52
CA ILE A 454 4.14 -4.39 9.83
C ILE A 454 5.26 -4.30 10.89
N THR A 455 5.22 -3.27 11.72
CA THR A 455 6.17 -3.06 12.83
C THR A 455 5.45 -2.56 14.08
N SER A 456 6.13 -2.62 15.23
CA SER A 456 5.70 -2.03 16.50
C SER A 456 6.79 -1.05 16.98
N PRO A 457 6.78 0.21 16.49
CA PRO A 457 7.81 1.18 16.82
C PRO A 457 7.61 1.75 18.23
N GLN A 458 8.70 2.29 18.81
CA GLN A 458 8.60 3.12 19.99
C GLN A 458 8.21 4.55 19.61
N THR A 459 7.47 5.23 20.48
CA THR A 459 6.97 6.59 20.25
C THR A 459 8.06 7.59 19.85
N ASN A 460 9.22 7.51 20.52
CA ASN A 460 10.35 8.41 20.29
C ASN A 460 11.04 8.20 18.93
N GLN A 461 10.73 7.12 18.21
CA GLN A 461 11.27 6.84 16.89
C GLN A 461 10.50 7.55 15.77
N ILE A 462 9.27 8.02 16.07
CA ILE A 462 8.37 8.59 15.07
C ILE A 462 8.11 10.08 15.42
N PRO A 463 8.61 11.02 14.62
CA PRO A 463 8.39 12.45 14.86
C PRO A 463 6.90 12.79 14.96
N GLY A 464 6.52 13.53 15.98
CA GLY A 464 5.15 14.00 16.18
C GLY A 464 4.16 12.97 16.72
N LEU A 465 4.52 11.69 16.85
CA LEU A 465 3.61 10.64 17.35
C LEU A 465 3.31 10.81 18.85
N SER A 466 4.25 11.33 19.62
CA SER A 466 4.10 11.54 21.09
C SER A 466 2.92 12.43 21.47
N ARG A 467 2.47 13.33 20.59
CA ARG A 467 1.32 14.20 20.87
C ARG A 467 -0.02 13.47 20.96
N PHE A 468 -0.08 12.21 20.52
CA PHE A 468 -1.27 11.37 20.55
C PHE A 468 -1.24 10.35 21.71
N ILE A 469 -0.28 10.44 22.62
CA ILE A 469 -0.20 9.58 23.80
C ILE A 469 -0.73 10.37 24.99
N LEU A 470 -1.72 9.77 25.68
CA LEU A 470 -2.40 10.35 26.85
C LEU A 470 -1.53 10.33 28.10
#